data_a873ec6cd318417cc51ab33dc7fb9218
#
_entry.id   a873ec6cd318417cc51ab33dc7fb9218
#
_cell.length_a   1.000
_cell.length_b   1.000
_cell.length_c   1.000
_cell.angle_alpha   90.00
_cell.angle_beta   90.00
_cell.angle_gamma   90.00
#
_symmetry.space_group_name_H-M   'P 1'
#
loop_
_entity.id
_entity.type
_entity.pdbx_description
1 polymer ?
#
loop_
_entity_poly.entity_id
_entity_poly.type
_entity_poly.pdbx_seq_one_letter_code
_entity_poly.pdbx_strand_id
1 'polypeptide(L)' 'GEYKGVYYAGKVTDSRVKYGGTVQHTVELLEPITVQGNVRHTILVEDGRYRNQSHA' A
#
# COMPACT_ATOMS: atom_id res chain seq x y z
N GLY A 1 -6.25 5.25 4.55
CA GLY A 1 -5.42 4.25 5.17
C GLY A 1 -4.35 4.83 6.08
N GLU A 2 -3.54 3.96 6.57
CA GLU A 2 -2.47 4.34 7.47
C GLU A 2 -1.19 3.66 7.04
N TYR A 3 -0.08 4.40 7.04
CA TYR A 3 1.21 3.86 6.64
C TYR A 3 2.23 4.31 7.67
N LYS A 4 2.77 3.34 8.42
CA LYS A 4 3.77 3.58 9.46
C LYS A 4 3.32 4.66 10.44
N GLY A 5 2.05 4.59 10.83
CA GLY A 5 1.51 5.52 11.80
C GLY A 5 1.03 6.83 11.23
N VAL A 6 1.07 7.00 9.93
CA VAL A 6 0.66 8.25 9.28
C VAL A 6 -0.55 7.96 8.40
N TYR A 7 -1.60 8.73 8.56
CA TYR A 7 -2.79 8.57 7.73
C TYR A 7 -2.56 9.18 6.37
N TYR A 8 -3.09 8.55 5.35
CA TYR A 8 -2.93 9.03 4.00
C TYR A 8 -4.21 8.83 3.20
N ALA A 9 -4.29 9.54 2.10
CA ALA A 9 -5.34 9.33 1.11
C ALA A 9 -4.70 9.24 -0.25
N GLY A 10 -5.13 8.29 -1.04
CA GLY A 10 -4.57 8.10 -2.36
C GLY A 10 -5.30 6.99 -3.05
N LYS A 11 -4.78 6.59 -4.21
CA LYS A 11 -5.40 5.50 -4.94
C LYS A 11 -4.36 4.49 -5.37
N VAL A 12 -4.79 3.25 -5.44
CA VAL A 12 -3.93 2.16 -5.85
C VAL A 12 -3.75 2.24 -7.36
N THR A 13 -2.50 2.33 -7.80
CA THR A 13 -2.20 2.40 -9.22
C THR A 13 -1.64 1.09 -9.74
N ASP A 14 -1.18 0.22 -8.85
CA ASP A 14 -0.62 -1.05 -9.26
C ASP A 14 -0.70 -2.03 -8.11
N SER A 15 -0.81 -3.31 -8.41
CA SER A 15 -0.84 -4.34 -7.39
C SER A 15 -0.08 -5.53 -7.90
N ARG A 16 0.71 -6.13 -7.03
CA ARG A 16 1.51 -7.29 -7.39
C ARG A 16 1.44 -8.32 -6.29
N VAL A 17 1.41 -9.57 -6.68
CA VAL A 17 1.53 -10.67 -5.73
C VAL A 17 2.99 -11.03 -5.65
N LYS A 18 3.55 -10.87 -4.46
CA LYS A 18 4.96 -11.18 -4.25
C LYS A 18 5.12 -12.66 -3.98
N TYR A 19 6.36 -13.10 -4.07
CA TYR A 19 6.69 -14.46 -3.75
C TYR A 19 6.23 -14.73 -2.31
N GLY A 20 5.51 -15.78 -2.11
CA GLY A 20 4.97 -16.08 -0.79
C GLY A 20 3.53 -15.64 -0.59
N GLY A 21 2.95 -14.96 -1.57
CA GLY A 21 1.53 -14.66 -1.54
C GLY A 21 1.15 -13.31 -0.96
N THR A 22 2.11 -12.51 -0.55
CA THR A 22 1.81 -11.18 -0.05
C THR A 22 1.48 -10.27 -1.23
N VAL A 23 0.41 -9.51 -1.10
CA VAL A 23 0.02 -8.56 -2.14
C VAL A 23 0.57 -7.20 -1.81
N GLN A 24 1.29 -6.61 -2.74
CA GLN A 24 1.86 -5.28 -2.57
C GLN A 24 1.14 -4.33 -3.50
N HIS A 25 0.65 -3.23 -2.92
CA HIS A 25 -0.05 -2.20 -3.68
C HIS A 25 0.80 -0.96 -3.76
N THR A 26 0.86 -0.35 -4.93
CA THR A 26 1.47 0.95 -5.09
C THR A 26 0.35 1.97 -4.99
N VAL A 27 0.48 2.89 -4.06
CA VAL A 27 -0.54 3.91 -3.82
C VAL A 27 0.02 5.27 -4.19
N GLU A 28 -0.67 5.94 -5.09
CA GLU A 28 -0.30 7.30 -5.46
C GLU A 28 -1.07 8.23 -4.54
N LEU A 29 -0.35 9.00 -3.75
CA LEU A 29 -0.96 9.83 -2.72
C LEU A 29 -1.57 11.09 -3.31
N LEU A 30 -2.74 11.47 -2.79
CA LEU A 30 -3.36 12.72 -3.20
C LEU A 30 -2.56 13.91 -2.69
N GLU A 31 -1.97 13.75 -1.50
CA GLU A 31 -1.11 14.77 -0.93
C GLU A 31 0.10 14.09 -0.36
N PRO A 32 1.26 14.71 -0.46
CA PRO A 32 2.46 14.08 0.10
C PRO A 32 2.35 13.95 1.60
N ILE A 33 2.95 12.91 2.12
CA ILE A 33 3.00 12.71 3.57
C ILE A 33 4.45 12.62 4.00
N THR A 34 4.70 12.91 5.26
CA THR A 34 6.02 12.79 5.83
C THR A 34 6.05 11.55 6.70
N VAL A 35 6.94 10.63 6.38
CA VAL A 35 7.09 9.39 7.12
C VAL A 35 8.54 9.28 7.54
N GLN A 36 8.76 9.21 8.85
CA GLN A 36 10.12 9.08 9.38
C GLN A 36 11.05 10.13 8.83
N GLY A 37 10.55 11.36 8.72
CA GLY A 37 11.37 12.48 8.26
C GLY A 37 11.52 12.59 6.76
N ASN A 38 10.88 11.70 5.99
CA ASN A 38 10.97 11.72 4.53
C ASN A 38 9.61 12.02 3.94
N VAL A 39 9.60 12.89 2.95
CA VAL A 39 8.37 13.23 2.23
C VAL A 39 8.14 12.17 1.17
N ARG A 40 6.91 11.64 1.13
CA ARG A 40 6.56 10.60 0.18
C ARG A 40 5.37 11.06 -0.66
N HIS A 41 5.45 10.80 -1.96
CA HIS A 41 4.35 11.03 -2.88
C HIS A 41 3.67 9.74 -3.28
N THR A 42 4.40 8.64 -3.15
CA THR A 42 3.94 7.31 -3.49
C THR A 42 4.41 6.37 -2.40
N ILE A 43 3.57 5.44 -1.99
CA ILE A 43 3.95 4.48 -0.97
C ILE A 43 3.61 3.08 -1.44
N LEU A 44 4.28 2.11 -0.83
CA LEU A 44 4.01 0.69 -1.08
C LEU A 44 3.36 0.13 0.17
N VAL A 45 2.19 -0.46 -0.01
CA VAL A 45 1.42 -1.00 1.09
C VAL A 45 1.26 -2.49 0.86
N GLU A 46 1.56 -3.30 1.86
CA GLU A 46 1.39 -4.73 1.75
C GLU A 46 0.12 -5.14 2.46
N ASP A 47 -0.60 -6.05 1.84
CA ASP A 47 -1.87 -6.47 2.34
C ASP A 47 -1.77 -7.84 2.96
N GLY A 48 -0.77 -8.10 3.73
CA GLY A 48 -0.60 -9.34 4.42
C GLY A 48 -0.53 -10.50 3.46
N ARG A 49 -1.64 -11.18 3.23
CA ARG A 49 -1.60 -12.35 2.43
C ARG A 49 -2.68 -12.31 1.40
N TYR A 50 -2.35 -12.71 0.20
CA TYR A 50 -3.33 -12.80 -0.86
C TYR A 50 -4.35 -13.88 -0.51
N ARG A 51 -5.62 -13.53 -0.54
CA ARG A 51 -6.62 -14.47 -0.33
C ARG A 51 -7.38 -14.60 -1.55
N ASN A 52 -7.34 -15.68 -2.13
CA ASN A 52 -8.13 -15.90 -3.29
C ASN A 52 -9.41 -16.45 -2.80
N GLN A 53 -10.22 -15.70 -2.52
CA GLN A 53 -11.33 -16.18 -1.93
C GLN A 53 -12.33 -16.51 -2.74
N SER A 54 -12.29 -16.71 -3.10
CA SER A 54 -13.13 -16.98 -3.70
C SER A 54 -13.90 -17.62 -3.46
N HIS A 55 -13.60 -17.59 -3.04
CA HIS A 55 -14.15 -17.97 -2.87
C HIS A 55 -14.62 -18.34 -2.60
N ALA A 56 -14.45 -18.31 -2.55
CA ALA A 56 -14.93 -18.78 -2.35
C ALA A 56 -15.06 -19.01 -2.79
#